data_9f3891721bde44250c3eb4c2b2f5ce19
#
_entry.id   9f3891721bde44250c3eb4c2b2f5ce19
#
_cell.length_a   1.000
_cell.length_b   1.000
_cell.length_c   1.000
_cell.angle_alpha   90.00
_cell.angle_beta   90.00
_cell.angle_gamma   90.00
#
_symmetry.space_group_name_H-M   'P 1'
#
loop_
_entity.id
_entity.type
_entity.pdbx_description
1 polymer ?
#
loop_
_entity_poly.entity_id
_entity_poly.type
_entity_poly.pdbx_seq_one_letter_code
_entity_poly.pdbx_strand_id
1 'polypeptide(L)'
;MSGDQYKIQDQNAYYFLTLTVVYWIDVFTRVDYRDVIVDSLNYCIDQKNLELNAWVVMSNHVHLVGRVDGGQGMSAFLRDFKKFTSRRIMELIDEIPESRKGWLKDKLSWEARRSRRAKN
;
A
#
# COMPACT_ATOMS: atom_id res chain seq x y z
N MET A 1 -3.53 -3.55 2.08
CA MET A 1 -2.34 -4.39 1.89
C MET A 1 -1.79 -4.85 3.22
N SER A 2 -1.48 -6.11 3.32
CA SER A 2 -0.67 -6.56 4.43
C SER A 2 0.74 -6.07 4.18
N GLY A 3 1.36 -5.53 5.20
CA GLY A 3 2.70 -5.05 5.08
C GLY A 3 3.69 -6.10 5.48
N ASP A 4 4.91 -5.73 5.37
CA ASP A 4 5.97 -6.53 5.90
C ASP A 4 5.95 -6.50 7.43
N GLN A 5 6.63 -7.44 8.03
CA GLN A 5 6.74 -7.56 9.47
C GLN A 5 8.10 -7.09 9.98
N TYR A 6 8.86 -6.39 9.13
CA TYR A 6 10.20 -5.94 9.47
C TYR A 6 10.14 -4.75 10.41
N LYS A 7 11.00 -4.78 11.41
CA LYS A 7 11.24 -3.60 12.22
C LYS A 7 12.20 -2.68 11.49
N ILE A 8 11.79 -1.45 11.31
CA ILE A 8 12.62 -0.43 10.72
C ILE A 8 13.31 0.30 11.87
N GLN A 9 14.61 0.05 12.03
CA GLN A 9 15.40 0.68 13.09
C GLN A 9 15.94 2.03 12.65
N ASP A 10 16.56 2.08 11.47
CA ASP A 10 17.00 3.34 10.90
C ASP A 10 15.90 3.88 10.00
N GLN A 11 15.23 4.93 10.43
CA GLN A 11 14.07 5.47 9.75
C GLN A 11 14.41 6.21 8.46
N ASN A 12 15.68 6.55 8.25
CA ASN A 12 16.10 7.31 7.08
C ASN A 12 17.03 6.52 6.15
N ALA A 13 17.23 5.23 6.40
CA ALA A 13 18.03 4.37 5.54
C ALA A 13 17.25 3.97 4.29
N TYR A 14 17.96 3.51 3.28
CA TYR A 14 17.35 2.90 2.10
C TYR A 14 16.86 1.50 2.43
N TYR A 15 15.69 1.17 1.87
CA TYR A 15 15.08 -0.15 2.06
C TYR A 15 14.56 -0.68 0.74
N PHE A 16 14.67 -1.99 0.59
CA PHE A 16 13.91 -2.73 -0.41
C PHE A 16 12.66 -3.26 0.28
N LEU A 17 11.48 -2.86 -0.22
CA LEU A 17 10.21 -3.16 0.41
C LEU A 17 9.34 -3.99 -0.53
N THR A 18 8.61 -4.93 0.04
CA THR A 18 7.59 -5.68 -0.67
C THR A 18 6.28 -5.52 0.06
N LEU A 19 5.28 -4.92 -0.61
CA LEU A 19 3.95 -4.70 -0.06
C LEU A 19 2.99 -5.62 -0.81
N THR A 20 2.45 -6.61 -0.11
CA THR A 20 1.61 -7.65 -0.72
C THR A 20 0.15 -7.41 -0.38
N VAL A 21 -0.74 -7.57 -1.37
CA VAL A 21 -2.19 -7.54 -1.15
C VAL A 21 -2.57 -8.76 -0.31
N VAL A 22 -3.45 -8.56 0.67
CA VAL A 22 -3.94 -9.65 1.52
C VAL A 22 -4.52 -10.77 0.64
N TYR A 23 -4.30 -12.03 1.04
CA TYR A 23 -4.72 -13.21 0.28
C TYR A 23 -4.12 -13.26 -1.14
N TRP A 24 -3.08 -12.48 -1.42
CA TRP A 24 -2.45 -12.38 -2.74
C TRP A 24 -3.45 -12.09 -3.87
N ILE A 25 -4.50 -11.35 -3.55
CA ILE A 25 -5.51 -10.98 -4.54
C ILE A 25 -4.87 -10.12 -5.64
N ASP A 26 -5.21 -10.42 -6.87
CA ASP A 26 -4.63 -9.78 -8.07
C ASP A 26 -5.27 -8.42 -8.39
N VAL A 27 -5.36 -7.55 -7.39
CA VAL A 27 -6.00 -6.24 -7.49
C VAL A 27 -5.38 -5.38 -8.60
N PHE A 28 -4.06 -5.46 -8.75
CA PHE A 28 -3.32 -4.58 -9.66
C PHE A 28 -3.35 -5.02 -11.12
N THR A 29 -4.17 -6.01 -11.50
CA THR A 29 -4.42 -6.32 -12.90
C THR A 29 -5.25 -5.22 -13.57
N ARG A 30 -6.01 -4.43 -12.80
CA ARG A 30 -6.76 -3.29 -13.32
C ARG A 30 -5.94 -2.00 -13.18
N VAL A 31 -5.90 -1.23 -14.25
CA VAL A 31 -5.16 0.03 -14.26
C VAL A 31 -5.70 1.02 -13.22
N ASP A 32 -7.00 1.01 -12.96
CA ASP A 32 -7.60 1.90 -11.96
C ASP A 32 -6.95 1.73 -10.59
N TYR A 33 -6.71 0.49 -10.18
CA TYR A 33 -6.11 0.22 -8.87
C TYR A 33 -4.60 0.46 -8.88
N ARG A 34 -3.94 0.17 -10.01
CA ARG A 34 -2.51 0.51 -10.15
C ARG A 34 -2.27 2.01 -10.06
N ASP A 35 -3.16 2.80 -10.63
CA ASP A 35 -3.06 4.26 -10.61
C ASP A 35 -3.11 4.79 -9.17
N VAL A 36 -3.85 4.15 -8.28
CA VAL A 36 -3.85 4.53 -6.85
C VAL A 36 -2.42 4.46 -6.30
N ILE A 37 -1.70 3.40 -6.61
CA ILE A 37 -0.32 3.22 -6.14
C ILE A 37 0.59 4.31 -6.73
N VAL A 38 0.52 4.51 -8.05
CA VAL A 38 1.38 5.50 -8.74
C VAL A 38 1.10 6.91 -8.23
N ASP A 39 -0.16 7.29 -8.12
CA ASP A 39 -0.55 8.62 -7.65
C ASP A 39 -0.12 8.84 -6.20
N SER A 40 -0.25 7.82 -5.37
CA SER A 40 0.15 7.89 -3.97
C SER A 40 1.67 8.02 -3.82
N LEU A 41 2.44 7.30 -4.64
CA LEU A 41 3.89 7.43 -4.65
C LEU A 41 4.32 8.83 -5.08
N ASN A 42 3.70 9.38 -6.13
CA ASN A 42 4.00 10.73 -6.58
C ASN A 42 3.69 11.76 -5.50
N TYR A 43 2.58 11.61 -4.80
CA TYR A 43 2.24 12.48 -3.69
C TYR A 43 3.31 12.41 -2.59
N CYS A 44 3.76 11.22 -2.24
CA CYS A 44 4.77 11.04 -1.20
C CYS A 44 6.12 11.61 -1.60
N ILE A 45 6.48 11.51 -2.87
CA ILE A 45 7.70 12.14 -3.38
C ILE A 45 7.63 13.65 -3.22
N ASP A 46 6.48 14.26 -3.55
CA ASP A 46 6.31 15.70 -3.50
C ASP A 46 6.14 16.22 -2.06
N GLN A 47 5.43 15.49 -1.20
CA GLN A 47 4.94 16.03 0.06
C GLN A 47 5.46 15.32 1.31
N LYS A 48 6.09 14.15 1.18
CA LYS A 48 6.46 13.31 2.33
C LYS A 48 7.94 12.95 2.35
N ASN A 49 8.75 13.63 1.57
CA ASN A 49 10.20 13.42 1.51
C ASN A 49 10.60 12.00 1.09
N LEU A 50 9.77 11.35 0.31
CA LEU A 50 10.11 10.04 -0.23
C LEU A 50 11.10 10.20 -1.37
N GLU A 51 12.26 9.56 -1.24
CA GLU A 51 13.23 9.39 -2.33
C GLU A 51 13.05 7.99 -2.88
N LEU A 52 12.44 7.88 -4.06
CA LEU A 52 12.12 6.61 -4.68
C LEU A 52 13.11 6.34 -5.80
N ASN A 53 13.90 5.27 -5.66
CA ASN A 53 14.95 4.91 -6.63
C ASN A 53 14.45 3.93 -7.68
N ALA A 54 13.60 3.00 -7.29
CA ALA A 54 13.03 2.02 -8.19
C ALA A 54 11.71 1.52 -7.64
N TRP A 55 10.82 1.11 -8.53
CA TRP A 55 9.53 0.56 -8.13
C TRP A 55 8.94 -0.28 -9.24
N VAL A 56 8.10 -1.22 -8.87
CA VAL A 56 7.31 -1.99 -9.83
C VAL A 56 6.01 -2.42 -9.16
N VAL A 57 4.92 -2.34 -9.90
CA VAL A 57 3.61 -2.81 -9.46
C VAL A 57 3.32 -4.12 -10.18
N MET A 58 3.35 -5.21 -9.43
CA MET A 58 2.99 -6.53 -9.92
C MET A 58 1.48 -6.75 -9.72
N SER A 59 0.95 -7.87 -10.19
CA SER A 59 -0.51 -8.12 -10.11
C SER A 59 -1.05 -8.10 -8.68
N ASN A 60 -0.26 -8.51 -7.71
CA ASN A 60 -0.70 -8.65 -6.32
C ASN A 60 0.28 -8.10 -5.29
N HIS A 61 1.31 -7.38 -5.73
CA HIS A 61 2.27 -6.77 -4.81
C HIS A 61 3.02 -5.64 -5.48
N VAL A 62 3.68 -4.82 -4.66
CA VAL A 62 4.48 -3.68 -5.09
C VAL A 62 5.86 -3.83 -4.49
N HIS A 63 6.89 -3.66 -5.30
CA HIS A 63 8.27 -3.54 -4.85
C HIS A 63 8.71 -2.10 -4.90
N LEU A 64 9.36 -1.64 -3.85
CA LEU A 64 9.91 -0.28 -3.76
C LEU A 64 11.34 -0.35 -3.28
N VAL A 65 12.19 0.50 -3.85
CA VAL A 65 13.53 0.76 -3.31
C VAL A 65 13.63 2.27 -3.08
N GLY A 66 13.84 2.67 -1.84
CA GLY A 66 13.89 4.08 -1.51
C GLY A 66 14.13 4.33 -0.04
N ARG A 67 14.04 5.62 0.32
CA ARG A 67 14.15 6.06 1.71
C ARG A 67 13.24 7.25 1.94
N VAL A 68 13.05 7.60 3.20
CA VAL A 68 12.39 8.85 3.59
C VAL A 68 13.44 9.75 4.21
N ASP A 69 13.65 10.91 3.61
CA ASP A 69 14.68 11.86 4.06
C ASP A 69 14.16 12.71 5.22
N GLY A 70 14.56 12.34 6.43
CA GLY A 70 14.14 13.06 7.63
C GLY A 70 12.69 12.85 7.99
N GLY A 71 12.06 13.85 8.60
CA GLY A 71 10.65 13.83 8.97
C GLY A 71 10.30 12.68 9.91
N GLN A 72 9.14 12.05 9.69
CA GLN A 72 8.67 10.95 10.53
C GLN A 72 9.27 9.60 10.14
N GLY A 73 9.93 9.52 8.99
CA GLY A 73 10.68 8.35 8.59
C GLY A 73 9.88 7.28 7.87
N MET A 74 10.55 6.15 7.64
CA MET A 74 10.02 5.06 6.82
C MET A 74 8.80 4.38 7.43
N SER A 75 8.80 4.15 8.75
CA SER A 75 7.64 3.50 9.40
C SER A 75 6.37 4.31 9.24
N ALA A 76 6.45 5.63 9.41
CA ALA A 76 5.31 6.51 9.24
C ALA A 76 4.84 6.54 7.78
N PHE A 77 5.78 6.59 6.83
CA PHE A 77 5.45 6.50 5.41
C PHE A 77 4.67 5.22 5.09
N LEU A 78 5.19 4.07 5.53
CA LEU A 78 4.54 2.78 5.26
C LEU A 78 3.13 2.72 5.83
N ARG A 79 2.98 3.15 7.09
CA ARG A 79 1.67 3.17 7.76
C ARG A 79 0.67 4.01 6.97
N ASP A 80 1.05 5.22 6.61
CA ASP A 80 0.15 6.15 5.94
C ASP A 80 -0.12 5.73 4.50
N PHE A 81 0.89 5.23 3.81
CA PHE A 81 0.76 4.75 2.44
C PHE A 81 -0.21 3.56 2.36
N LYS A 82 -0.04 2.58 3.24
CA LYS A 82 -0.93 1.40 3.28
C LYS A 82 -2.35 1.80 3.60
N LYS A 83 -2.52 2.67 4.58
CA LYS A 83 -3.85 3.12 5.01
C LYS A 83 -4.57 3.87 3.89
N PHE A 84 -3.89 4.83 3.26
CA PHE A 84 -4.48 5.64 2.20
C PHE A 84 -4.82 4.80 0.97
N THR A 85 -3.87 3.98 0.50
CA THR A 85 -4.08 3.18 -0.72
C THR A 85 -5.17 2.13 -0.53
N SER A 86 -5.23 1.49 0.64
CA SER A 86 -6.27 0.51 0.95
C SER A 86 -7.64 1.16 0.95
N ARG A 87 -7.77 2.33 1.59
CA ARG A 87 -9.04 3.06 1.63
C ARG A 87 -9.46 3.49 0.23
N ARG A 88 -8.53 4.03 -0.56
CA ARG A 88 -8.87 4.51 -1.90
C ARG A 88 -9.27 3.37 -2.82
N ILE A 89 -8.62 2.23 -2.73
CA ILE A 89 -9.01 1.04 -3.49
C ILE A 89 -10.42 0.59 -3.11
N MET A 90 -10.74 0.57 -1.82
CA MET A 90 -12.10 0.23 -1.37
C MET A 90 -13.16 1.18 -1.93
N GLU A 91 -12.87 2.47 -1.97
CA GLU A 91 -13.77 3.45 -2.59
C GLU A 91 -13.95 3.19 -4.09
N LEU A 92 -12.85 2.93 -4.81
CA LEU A 92 -12.89 2.66 -6.25
C LEU A 92 -13.68 1.41 -6.60
N ILE A 93 -13.65 0.38 -5.76
CA ILE A 93 -14.44 -0.83 -5.99
C ILE A 93 -15.92 -0.49 -6.15
N ASP A 94 -16.40 0.52 -5.43
CA ASP A 94 -17.79 0.99 -5.55
C ASP A 94 -18.00 1.95 -6.73
N GLU A 95 -16.96 2.66 -7.15
CA GLU A 95 -17.07 3.71 -8.17
C GLU A 95 -16.98 3.19 -9.59
N ILE A 96 -16.25 2.10 -9.82
CA ILE A 96 -16.00 1.56 -11.15
C ILE A 96 -16.77 0.26 -11.39
N PRO A 97 -16.97 -0.14 -12.67
CA PRO A 97 -17.56 -1.45 -12.97
C PRO A 97 -16.58 -2.56 -12.55
N GLU A 98 -16.86 -3.21 -11.44
CA GLU A 98 -16.04 -4.28 -10.89
C GLU A 98 -16.89 -5.53 -10.70
N SER A 99 -16.61 -6.57 -11.48
CA SER A 99 -17.40 -7.82 -11.44
C SER A 99 -17.25 -8.57 -10.12
N ARG A 100 -16.12 -8.40 -9.44
CA ARG A 100 -15.83 -9.07 -8.16
C ARG A 100 -16.13 -8.19 -6.94
N LYS A 101 -16.94 -7.17 -7.10
CA LYS A 101 -17.15 -6.14 -6.07
C LYS A 101 -17.45 -6.72 -4.69
N GLY A 102 -18.46 -7.58 -4.60
CA GLY A 102 -18.86 -8.16 -3.31
C GLY A 102 -17.76 -8.99 -2.68
N TRP A 103 -17.12 -9.83 -3.48
CA TRP A 103 -16.04 -10.68 -3.01
C TRP A 103 -14.83 -9.88 -2.54
N LEU A 104 -14.41 -8.88 -3.33
CA LEU A 104 -13.27 -8.03 -2.99
C LEU A 104 -13.53 -7.25 -1.70
N LYS A 105 -14.70 -6.65 -1.58
CA LYS A 105 -15.05 -5.88 -0.38
C LYS A 105 -15.07 -6.77 0.85
N ASP A 106 -15.62 -7.95 0.74
CA ASP A 106 -15.67 -8.90 1.84
C ASP A 106 -14.27 -9.29 2.32
N LYS A 107 -13.40 -9.69 1.40
CA LYS A 107 -12.04 -10.15 1.75
C LYS A 107 -11.19 -9.03 2.33
N LEU A 108 -11.19 -7.87 1.71
CA LEU A 108 -10.38 -6.75 2.16
C LEU A 108 -10.89 -6.18 3.49
N SER A 109 -12.21 -6.09 3.66
CA SER A 109 -12.81 -5.62 4.91
C SER A 109 -12.57 -6.58 6.06
N TRP A 110 -12.67 -7.89 5.81
CA TRP A 110 -12.44 -8.90 6.83
C TRP A 110 -11.01 -8.82 7.37
N GLU A 111 -10.04 -8.70 6.47
CA GLU A 111 -8.64 -8.59 6.89
C GLU A 111 -8.38 -7.32 7.70
N ALA A 112 -8.99 -6.21 7.32
CA ALA A 112 -8.86 -4.96 8.06
C ALA A 112 -9.41 -5.10 9.49
N ARG A 113 -10.56 -5.76 9.64
CA ARG A 113 -11.12 -6.01 10.97
C ARG A 113 -10.25 -6.94 11.80
N ARG A 114 -9.73 -8.00 11.18
CA ARG A 114 -8.84 -8.94 11.86
C ARG A 114 -7.57 -8.25 12.34
N SER A 115 -6.95 -7.43 11.52
CA SER A 115 -5.76 -6.68 11.89
C SER A 115 -5.99 -5.76 13.08
N ARG A 116 -7.15 -5.10 13.13
CA ARG A 116 -7.50 -4.23 14.26
C ARG A 116 -7.67 -5.02 15.56
N ARG A 117 -8.30 -6.19 15.47
CA ARG A 117 -8.45 -7.07 16.64
C ARG A 117 -7.11 -7.57 17.16
N ALA A 118 -6.20 -7.89 16.27
CA ALA A 118 -4.88 -8.40 16.64
C ALA A 118 -4.03 -7.35 17.36
N LYS A 119 -4.30 -6.06 17.13
CA LYS A 119 -3.58 -4.95 17.77
C LYS A 119 -4.11 -4.63 19.17
N ASN A 120 -5.28 -5.11 19.50
CA ASN A 120 -5.90 -4.88 20.78
C ASN A 120 -5.69 -6.11 21.70
#